data_e3349bab1e554966232411a9a06a8677
#
_entry.id   e3349bab1e554966232411a9a06a8677
#
_cell.length_a   1.000
_cell.length_b   1.000
_cell.length_c   1.000
_cell.angle_alpha   90.00
_cell.angle_beta   90.00
_cell.angle_gamma   90.00
#
_symmetry.space_group_name_H-M   'P 1'
#
loop_
_entity.id
_entity.type
_entity.pdbx_description
1 polymer ?
#
loop_
_entity_poly.entity_id
_entity_poly.type
_entity_poly.pdbx_seq_one_letter_code
_entity_poly.pdbx_strand_id
1 'polypeptide(L)'
;MRDLVIRRCEPQDYEAVHRVYSSPDAMAGTIGVPFSSAQEVREELSRERDGSFPLVACVDGEVVGQLTLSVYMNPRTRHSGHFGIAVRDDWQGRGVGTALMEACLDLADNWLNLSRLDLRVYVDNAPAIALYEKFGFDIEGTHKRFAYRNGEYVDAHVMARLR
;
A
#
# COMPACT_ATOMS: atom_id res chain seq x y z
N MET A 1 -6.01 -21.24 -7.55
CA MET A 1 -5.91 -19.83 -7.96
C MET A 1 -4.87 -19.77 -9.07
N ARG A 2 -5.18 -19.09 -10.16
CA ARG A 2 -4.20 -18.80 -11.22
C ARG A 2 -2.95 -18.20 -10.57
N ASP A 3 -1.79 -18.36 -11.19
CA ASP A 3 -0.49 -18.03 -10.58
C ASP A 3 -0.41 -16.57 -10.12
N LEU A 4 -0.65 -16.34 -8.84
CA LEU A 4 -0.42 -15.05 -8.18
C LEU A 4 1.05 -14.97 -7.78
N VAL A 5 1.77 -14.02 -8.36
CA VAL A 5 3.20 -13.79 -8.12
C VAL A 5 3.40 -12.39 -7.56
N ILE A 6 4.16 -12.29 -6.46
CA ILE A 6 4.64 -11.00 -5.95
C ILE A 6 6.07 -10.80 -6.42
N ARG A 7 6.33 -9.65 -7.02
CA ARG A 7 7.66 -9.27 -7.48
C ARG A 7 7.91 -7.77 -7.28
N ARG A 8 9.15 -7.36 -7.47
CA ARG A 8 9.49 -5.93 -7.47
C ARG A 8 8.70 -5.20 -8.57
N CYS A 9 8.21 -4.02 -8.24
CA CYS A 9 7.66 -3.08 -9.21
C CYS A 9 8.82 -2.45 -9.99
N GLU A 10 8.75 -2.51 -11.30
CA GLU A 10 9.74 -1.91 -12.21
C GLU A 10 9.15 -0.67 -12.88
N PRO A 11 9.98 0.30 -13.37
CA PRO A 11 9.47 1.50 -14.01
C PRO A 11 8.51 1.26 -15.18
N GLN A 12 8.70 0.16 -15.93
CA GLN A 12 7.83 -0.22 -17.04
C GLN A 12 6.43 -0.68 -16.60
N ASP A 13 6.20 -0.94 -15.32
CA ASP A 13 4.87 -1.30 -14.79
C ASP A 13 3.93 -0.07 -14.66
N TYR A 14 4.38 1.12 -15.01
CA TYR A 14 3.70 2.37 -14.71
C TYR A 14 2.26 2.45 -15.21
N GLU A 15 1.95 1.94 -16.40
CA GLU A 15 0.57 1.93 -16.92
C GLU A 15 -0.35 1.02 -16.10
N ALA A 16 0.16 -0.14 -15.72
CA ALA A 16 -0.61 -1.09 -14.92
C ALA A 16 -0.80 -0.58 -13.48
N VAL A 17 0.21 0.02 -12.88
CA VAL A 17 0.12 0.67 -11.57
C VAL A 17 -0.87 1.84 -11.63
N HIS A 18 -0.81 2.66 -12.68
CA HIS A 18 -1.79 3.72 -12.90
C HIS A 18 -3.23 3.18 -12.96
N ARG A 19 -3.46 2.06 -13.65
CA ARG A 19 -4.79 1.40 -13.68
C ARG A 19 -5.25 0.94 -12.29
N VAL A 20 -4.34 0.41 -11.46
CA VAL A 20 -4.67 0.02 -10.08
C VAL A 20 -5.19 1.22 -9.29
N TYR A 21 -4.43 2.32 -9.26
CA TYR A 21 -4.78 3.51 -8.47
C TYR A 21 -5.91 4.35 -9.08
N SER A 22 -6.24 4.16 -10.35
CA SER A 22 -7.33 4.87 -11.04
C SER A 22 -8.66 4.14 -10.94
N SER A 23 -8.69 2.91 -10.42
CA SER A 23 -9.96 2.23 -10.15
C SER A 23 -10.68 2.93 -8.99
N PRO A 24 -12.01 3.10 -9.06
CA PRO A 24 -12.76 3.97 -8.15
C PRO A 24 -12.55 3.69 -6.67
N ASP A 25 -12.64 2.43 -6.24
CA ASP A 25 -12.52 2.08 -4.83
C ASP A 25 -11.06 2.20 -4.35
N ALA A 26 -10.09 1.81 -5.17
CA ALA A 26 -8.68 1.98 -4.84
C ALA A 26 -8.31 3.47 -4.75
N MET A 27 -8.82 4.31 -5.64
CA MET A 27 -8.61 5.76 -5.58
C MET A 27 -9.25 6.37 -4.33
N ALA A 28 -10.49 5.99 -4.00
CA ALA A 28 -11.17 6.47 -2.80
C ALA A 28 -10.49 6.02 -1.50
N GLY A 29 -9.81 4.87 -1.52
CA GLY A 29 -9.07 4.31 -0.38
C GLY A 29 -7.64 4.82 -0.23
N THR A 30 -7.14 5.63 -1.16
CA THR A 30 -5.80 6.22 -1.16
C THR A 30 -5.89 7.75 -1.13
N ILE A 31 -4.79 8.45 -1.38
CA ILE A 31 -4.74 9.92 -1.43
C ILE A 31 -4.68 10.48 -2.86
N GLY A 32 -4.88 9.62 -3.86
CA GLY A 32 -4.90 10.04 -5.25
C GLY A 32 -6.08 10.94 -5.58
N VAL A 33 -5.92 11.74 -6.62
CA VAL A 33 -6.99 12.58 -7.17
C VAL A 33 -7.42 12.07 -8.55
N PRO A 34 -8.68 12.32 -8.96
CA PRO A 34 -9.13 11.98 -10.30
C PRO A 34 -8.27 12.62 -11.40
N PHE A 35 -8.26 11.98 -12.56
CA PHE A 35 -7.56 12.48 -13.76
C PHE A 35 -6.04 12.55 -13.65
N SER A 36 -5.43 11.75 -12.76
CA SER A 36 -3.97 11.59 -12.74
C SER A 36 -3.46 10.98 -14.04
N SER A 37 -2.23 11.34 -14.42
CA SER A 37 -1.64 10.85 -15.66
C SER A 37 -0.76 9.62 -15.42
N ALA A 38 -0.74 8.69 -16.39
CA ALA A 38 0.19 7.57 -16.34
C ALA A 38 1.66 8.03 -16.37
N GLN A 39 1.94 9.17 -17.00
CA GLN A 39 3.28 9.75 -17.03
C GLN A 39 3.76 10.17 -15.63
N GLU A 40 2.88 10.71 -14.79
CA GLU A 40 3.22 11.03 -13.39
C GLU A 40 3.63 9.78 -12.62
N VAL A 41 2.92 8.67 -12.82
CA VAL A 41 3.28 7.37 -12.21
C VAL A 41 4.63 6.88 -12.73
N ARG A 42 4.90 7.02 -14.03
CA ARG A 42 6.18 6.65 -14.62
C ARG A 42 7.33 7.43 -14.01
N GLU A 43 7.18 8.73 -13.85
CA GLU A 43 8.18 9.60 -13.24
C GLU A 43 8.41 9.22 -11.76
N GLU A 44 7.34 8.93 -11.03
CA GLU A 44 7.41 8.51 -9.64
C GLU A 44 8.14 7.17 -9.48
N LEU A 45 7.81 6.15 -10.29
CA LEU A 45 8.47 4.85 -10.27
C LEU A 45 9.93 4.89 -10.73
N SER A 46 10.30 5.90 -11.52
CA SER A 46 11.67 6.07 -12.01
C SER A 46 12.58 6.78 -11.01
N ARG A 47 12.02 7.35 -9.94
CA ARG A 47 12.82 7.98 -8.88
C ARG A 47 13.41 6.93 -7.97
N GLU A 48 14.73 6.91 -7.87
CA GLU A 48 15.39 6.13 -6.84
C GLU A 48 15.18 6.77 -5.48
N ARG A 49 14.73 5.98 -4.51
CA ARG A 49 14.53 6.40 -3.12
C ARG A 49 15.12 5.37 -2.20
N ASP A 50 16.09 5.80 -1.39
CA ASP A 50 16.66 4.96 -0.36
C ASP A 50 15.57 4.48 0.61
N GLY A 51 15.61 3.19 0.95
CA GLY A 51 14.64 2.60 1.87
C GLY A 51 13.25 2.35 1.26
N SER A 52 13.08 2.50 -0.05
CA SER A 52 11.81 2.23 -0.74
C SER A 52 11.83 0.86 -1.43
N PHE A 53 10.81 0.05 -1.15
CA PHE A 53 10.66 -1.31 -1.69
C PHE A 53 9.28 -1.45 -2.34
N PRO A 54 9.14 -1.04 -3.59
CA PRO A 54 7.87 -1.17 -4.31
C PRO A 54 7.68 -2.59 -4.83
N LEU A 55 6.52 -3.19 -4.52
CA LEU A 55 6.11 -4.52 -4.94
C LEU A 55 4.85 -4.44 -5.79
N VAL A 56 4.68 -5.38 -6.70
CA VAL A 56 3.44 -5.60 -7.44
C VAL A 56 2.96 -7.04 -7.30
N ALA A 57 1.66 -7.20 -7.32
CA ALA A 57 0.99 -8.48 -7.43
C ALA A 57 0.57 -8.70 -8.88
N CYS A 58 1.03 -9.79 -9.48
CA CYS A 58 0.72 -10.17 -10.85
C CYS A 58 -0.10 -11.45 -10.88
N VAL A 59 -1.15 -11.48 -11.70
CA VAL A 59 -1.92 -12.69 -12.00
C VAL A 59 -1.90 -12.89 -13.50
N ASP A 60 -1.45 -14.06 -13.95
CA ASP A 60 -1.28 -14.36 -15.38
C ASP A 60 -0.46 -13.28 -16.14
N GLY A 61 0.53 -12.67 -15.45
CA GLY A 61 1.38 -11.61 -16.01
C GLY A 61 0.78 -10.20 -15.96
N GLU A 62 -0.46 -10.03 -15.53
CA GLU A 62 -1.10 -8.72 -15.36
C GLU A 62 -0.93 -8.20 -13.93
N VAL A 63 -0.47 -6.95 -13.79
CA VAL A 63 -0.39 -6.29 -12.46
C VAL A 63 -1.80 -5.91 -12.01
N VAL A 64 -2.17 -6.41 -10.84
CA VAL A 64 -3.51 -6.22 -10.25
C VAL A 64 -3.49 -5.58 -8.86
N GLY A 65 -2.31 -5.40 -8.29
CA GLY A 65 -2.13 -4.74 -7.00
C GLY A 65 -0.71 -4.22 -6.84
N GLN A 66 -0.53 -3.26 -5.95
CA GLN A 66 0.75 -2.63 -5.66
C GLN A 66 0.86 -2.34 -4.16
N LEU A 67 2.06 -2.51 -3.61
CA LEU A 67 2.41 -2.14 -2.25
C LEU A 67 3.81 -1.53 -2.26
N THR A 68 4.01 -0.41 -1.59
CA THR A 68 5.35 0.14 -1.35
C THR A 68 5.64 0.16 0.14
N LEU A 69 6.65 -0.58 0.56
CA LEU A 69 7.23 -0.50 1.90
C LEU A 69 8.31 0.58 1.89
N SER A 70 8.24 1.52 2.81
CA SER A 70 9.21 2.60 2.96
C SER A 70 9.79 2.59 4.37
N VAL A 71 11.11 2.48 4.47
CA VAL A 71 11.84 2.56 5.75
C VAL A 71 12.11 4.02 6.08
N TYR A 72 11.91 4.41 7.33
CA TYR A 72 12.32 5.74 7.79
C TYR A 72 13.84 5.81 7.88
N MET A 73 14.46 6.72 7.13
CA MET A 73 15.92 6.74 6.95
C MET A 73 16.68 7.52 8.02
N ASN A 74 15.99 8.26 8.90
CA ASN A 74 16.64 8.91 10.02
C ASN A 74 17.20 7.86 11.00
N PRO A 75 18.46 7.98 11.47
CA PRO A 75 19.09 7.00 12.36
C PRO A 75 18.28 6.64 13.61
N ARG A 76 17.47 7.57 14.11
CA ARG A 76 16.64 7.34 15.30
C ARG A 76 15.32 6.63 15.03
N THR A 77 14.90 6.55 13.76
CA THR A 77 13.62 5.95 13.35
C THR A 77 13.76 4.82 12.35
N ARG A 78 14.98 4.45 11.96
CA ARG A 78 15.22 3.42 10.94
C ARG A 78 14.88 1.98 11.37
N HIS A 79 14.46 1.78 12.61
CA HIS A 79 13.84 0.53 13.09
C HIS A 79 12.37 0.43 12.66
N SER A 80 11.83 1.45 12.02
CA SER A 80 10.44 1.54 11.63
C SER A 80 10.25 1.91 10.15
N GLY A 81 9.11 1.57 9.63
CA GLY A 81 8.69 1.89 8.29
C GLY A 81 7.18 2.03 8.19
N HIS A 82 6.74 2.43 7.03
CA HIS A 82 5.32 2.51 6.69
C HIS A 82 5.10 1.91 5.31
N PHE A 83 3.87 1.61 4.98
CA PHE A 83 3.52 1.15 3.64
C PHE A 83 2.17 1.71 3.18
N GLY A 84 2.05 1.79 1.87
CA GLY A 84 0.78 1.99 1.18
C GLY A 84 0.48 0.79 0.29
N ILE A 85 -0.79 0.43 0.17
CA ILE A 85 -1.25 -0.71 -0.61
C ILE A 85 -2.51 -0.33 -1.38
N ALA A 86 -2.61 -0.80 -2.61
CA ALA A 86 -3.81 -0.72 -3.42
C ALA A 86 -4.00 -2.01 -4.23
N VAL A 87 -5.24 -2.45 -4.35
CA VAL A 87 -5.64 -3.58 -5.19
C VAL A 87 -6.72 -3.07 -6.15
N ARG A 88 -6.58 -3.37 -7.43
CA ARG A 88 -7.57 -3.00 -8.45
C ARG A 88 -8.94 -3.56 -8.09
N ASP A 89 -9.99 -2.78 -8.26
CA ASP A 89 -11.33 -3.06 -7.74
C ASP A 89 -11.85 -4.45 -8.11
N ASP A 90 -11.66 -4.88 -9.36
CA ASP A 90 -12.08 -6.19 -9.86
C ASP A 90 -11.28 -7.38 -9.28
N TRP A 91 -10.19 -7.09 -8.56
CA TRP A 91 -9.35 -8.08 -7.89
C TRP A 91 -9.42 -8.03 -6.36
N GLN A 92 -10.22 -7.14 -5.80
CA GLN A 92 -10.45 -7.11 -4.35
C GLN A 92 -11.21 -8.36 -3.88
N GLY A 93 -10.99 -8.74 -2.63
CA GLY A 93 -11.63 -9.93 -2.06
C GLY A 93 -11.14 -11.27 -2.63
N ARG A 94 -10.03 -11.29 -3.38
CA ARG A 94 -9.47 -12.49 -4.02
C ARG A 94 -8.09 -12.89 -3.47
N GLY A 95 -7.71 -12.39 -2.30
CA GLY A 95 -6.45 -12.73 -1.64
C GLY A 95 -5.23 -11.94 -2.10
N VAL A 96 -5.36 -11.01 -3.06
CA VAL A 96 -4.24 -10.20 -3.56
C VAL A 96 -3.63 -9.33 -2.45
N GLY A 97 -4.47 -8.66 -1.67
CA GLY A 97 -4.01 -7.85 -0.53
C GLY A 97 -3.30 -8.70 0.53
N THR A 98 -3.80 -9.89 0.80
CA THR A 98 -3.16 -10.85 1.72
C THR A 98 -1.75 -11.23 1.24
N ALA A 99 -1.60 -11.60 -0.03
CA ALA A 99 -0.30 -11.96 -0.60
C ALA A 99 0.71 -10.82 -0.59
N LEU A 100 0.26 -9.59 -0.88
CA LEU A 100 1.11 -8.40 -0.78
C LEU A 100 1.55 -8.13 0.67
N MET A 101 0.66 -8.30 1.64
CA MET A 101 0.97 -8.14 3.06
C MET A 101 1.97 -9.21 3.55
N GLU A 102 1.79 -10.48 3.15
CA GLU A 102 2.71 -11.56 3.49
C GLU A 102 4.13 -11.25 2.98
N ALA A 103 4.26 -10.84 1.73
CA ALA A 103 5.55 -10.46 1.15
C ALA A 103 6.16 -9.22 1.84
N CYS A 104 5.35 -8.23 2.15
CA CYS A 104 5.78 -7.03 2.87
C CYS A 104 6.32 -7.38 4.26
N LEU A 105 5.62 -8.22 5.01
CA LEU A 105 6.03 -8.61 6.37
C LEU A 105 7.24 -9.53 6.36
N ASP A 106 7.36 -10.44 5.40
CA ASP A 106 8.57 -11.24 5.23
C ASP A 106 9.80 -10.34 5.00
N LEU A 107 9.68 -9.37 4.11
CA LEU A 107 10.74 -8.40 3.84
C LEU A 107 11.09 -7.57 5.09
N ALA A 108 10.08 -7.05 5.78
CA ALA A 108 10.26 -6.23 6.97
C ALA A 108 10.90 -7.00 8.13
N ASP A 109 10.43 -8.21 8.39
CA ASP A 109 10.82 -9.01 9.55
C ASP A 109 12.16 -9.74 9.33
N ASN A 110 12.33 -10.37 8.19
CA ASN A 110 13.42 -11.31 7.95
C ASN A 110 14.62 -10.69 7.21
N TRP A 111 14.45 -9.55 6.57
CA TRP A 111 15.49 -8.92 5.76
C TRP A 111 15.87 -7.52 6.20
N LEU A 112 14.92 -6.72 6.66
CA LEU A 112 15.15 -5.32 7.05
C LEU A 112 15.18 -5.11 8.57
N ASN A 113 14.82 -6.12 9.34
CA ASN A 113 14.78 -6.07 10.82
C ASN A 113 13.96 -4.87 11.35
N LEU A 114 12.80 -4.62 10.75
CA LEU A 114 11.91 -3.56 11.21
C LEU A 114 11.11 -4.06 12.42
N SER A 115 11.20 -3.36 13.53
CA SER A 115 10.46 -3.69 14.75
C SER A 115 9.12 -2.97 14.85
N ARG A 116 8.88 -2.00 13.96
CA ARG A 116 7.64 -1.25 13.88
C ARG A 116 7.26 -1.00 12.42
N LEU A 117 6.01 -1.31 12.07
CA LEU A 117 5.38 -0.87 10.82
C LEU A 117 4.12 -0.09 11.15
N ASP A 118 3.90 1.03 10.48
CA ASP A 118 2.67 1.79 10.60
C ASP A 118 2.01 2.08 9.24
N LEU A 119 0.76 2.43 9.30
CA LEU A 119 -0.06 2.78 8.15
C LEU A 119 -1.15 3.78 8.56
N ARG A 120 -1.74 4.42 7.56
CA ARG A 120 -2.99 5.16 7.72
C ARG A 120 -4.08 4.50 6.87
N VAL A 121 -5.26 4.42 7.44
CA VAL A 121 -6.44 3.85 6.78
C VAL A 121 -7.67 4.67 7.13
N TYR A 122 -8.51 4.98 6.13
CA TYR A 122 -9.74 5.71 6.39
C TYR A 122 -10.66 4.90 7.30
N VAL A 123 -11.31 5.59 8.23
CA VAL A 123 -12.14 4.96 9.27
C VAL A 123 -13.30 4.11 8.71
N ASP A 124 -13.74 4.39 7.50
CA ASP A 124 -14.82 3.68 6.80
C ASP A 124 -14.33 2.55 5.87
N ASN A 125 -13.03 2.31 5.80
CA ASN A 125 -12.46 1.23 5.00
C ASN A 125 -12.40 -0.08 5.82
N ALA A 126 -13.57 -0.65 6.11
CA ALA A 126 -13.67 -1.86 6.92
C ALA A 126 -12.89 -3.07 6.37
N PRO A 127 -12.88 -3.37 5.06
CA PRO A 127 -12.10 -4.48 4.52
C PRO A 127 -10.59 -4.32 4.74
N ALA A 128 -10.05 -3.12 4.58
CA ALA A 128 -8.63 -2.85 4.79
C ALA A 128 -8.27 -2.96 6.29
N ILE A 129 -9.09 -2.40 7.17
CA ILE A 129 -8.88 -2.49 8.63
C ILE A 129 -8.86 -3.97 9.06
N ALA A 130 -9.82 -4.77 8.59
CA ALA A 130 -9.86 -6.20 8.90
C ALA A 130 -8.62 -6.95 8.38
N LEU A 131 -8.13 -6.60 7.19
CA LEU A 131 -6.88 -7.15 6.65
C LEU A 131 -5.69 -6.85 7.57
N TYR A 132 -5.54 -5.59 8.00
CA TYR A 132 -4.41 -5.20 8.86
C TYR A 132 -4.51 -5.83 10.25
N GLU A 133 -5.69 -5.89 10.85
CA GLU A 133 -5.91 -6.57 12.13
C GLU A 133 -5.52 -8.05 12.06
N LYS A 134 -5.84 -8.74 10.97
CA LYS A 134 -5.42 -10.13 10.72
C LYS A 134 -3.90 -10.31 10.78
N PHE A 135 -3.14 -9.30 10.39
CA PHE A 135 -1.68 -9.32 10.41
C PHE A 135 -1.07 -8.70 11.69
N GLY A 136 -1.86 -8.44 12.71
CA GLY A 136 -1.40 -7.99 14.01
C GLY A 136 -1.21 -6.48 14.15
N PHE A 137 -1.86 -5.69 13.28
CA PHE A 137 -1.89 -4.23 13.41
C PHE A 137 -3.01 -3.80 14.37
N ASP A 138 -2.69 -2.89 15.28
CA ASP A 138 -3.64 -2.28 16.21
C ASP A 138 -3.82 -0.80 15.90
N ILE A 139 -5.01 -0.26 16.20
CA ILE A 139 -5.28 1.16 16.09
C ILE A 139 -4.57 1.90 17.22
N GLU A 140 -3.71 2.86 16.88
CA GLU A 140 -3.00 3.70 17.85
C GLU A 140 -3.66 5.07 18.04
N GLY A 141 -4.46 5.51 17.09
CA GLY A 141 -5.14 6.80 17.15
C GLY A 141 -5.92 7.10 15.88
N THR A 142 -6.55 8.26 15.86
CA THR A 142 -7.36 8.71 14.73
C THR A 142 -7.05 10.16 14.41
N HIS A 143 -6.69 10.44 13.16
CA HIS A 143 -6.53 11.80 12.65
C HIS A 143 -7.86 12.32 12.14
N LYS A 144 -8.39 13.34 12.79
CA LYS A 144 -9.63 14.01 12.39
C LYS A 144 -9.41 14.82 11.12
N ARG A 145 -10.38 14.75 10.18
CA ARG A 145 -10.33 15.48 8.89
C ARG A 145 -9.00 15.25 8.16
N PHE A 146 -8.56 13.99 8.12
CA PHE A 146 -7.29 13.63 7.52
C PHE A 146 -7.24 13.91 6.02
N ALA A 147 -8.33 13.67 5.30
CA ALA A 147 -8.43 13.91 3.88
C ALA A 147 -9.82 14.41 3.48
N TYR A 148 -9.92 14.91 2.26
CA TYR A 148 -11.17 15.37 1.64
C TYR A 148 -11.42 14.54 0.39
N ARG A 149 -12.59 13.93 0.29
CA ARG A 149 -13.01 13.13 -0.87
C ARG A 149 -14.51 13.20 -1.05
N ASN A 150 -14.96 13.18 -2.32
CA ASN A 150 -16.39 13.20 -2.64
C ASN A 150 -17.19 14.31 -1.92
N GLY A 151 -16.57 15.49 -1.73
CA GLY A 151 -17.23 16.63 -1.08
C GLY A 151 -17.26 16.59 0.45
N GLU A 152 -16.59 15.63 1.10
CA GLU A 152 -16.62 15.45 2.55
C GLU A 152 -15.23 15.22 3.14
N TYR A 153 -15.02 15.64 4.37
CA TYR A 153 -13.85 15.25 5.15
C TYR A 153 -13.98 13.82 5.65
N VAL A 154 -12.88 13.10 5.66
CA VAL A 154 -12.79 11.74 6.20
C VAL A 154 -11.66 11.65 7.22
N ASP A 155 -11.92 10.97 8.33
CA ASP A 155 -10.93 10.66 9.34
C ASP A 155 -10.12 9.44 8.94
N ALA A 156 -8.90 9.30 9.45
CA ALA A 156 -8.06 8.12 9.25
C ALA A 156 -7.52 7.59 10.57
N HIS A 157 -7.58 6.28 10.73
CA HIS A 157 -6.85 5.60 11.80
C HIS A 157 -5.36 5.52 11.46
N VAL A 158 -4.53 5.69 12.48
CA VAL A 158 -3.15 5.23 12.45
C VAL A 158 -3.12 3.86 13.07
N MET A 159 -2.62 2.88 12.34
CA MET A 159 -2.46 1.50 12.82
C MET A 159 -0.98 1.14 12.79
N ALA A 160 -0.54 0.34 13.74
CA ALA A 160 0.83 -0.13 13.81
C ALA A 160 0.93 -1.59 14.27
N ARG A 161 1.98 -2.24 13.79
CA ARG A 161 2.40 -3.57 14.25
C ARG A 161 3.78 -3.43 14.88
N LEU A 162 3.92 -3.92 16.09
CA LEU A 162 5.19 -4.01 16.83
C LEU A 162 5.65 -5.47 16.90
N ARG A 163 6.95 -5.67 16.75
CA ARG A 163 7.58 -7.00 16.81
C ARG A 163 8.70 -7.02 17.87
#